data_9be470271e7cc4eff785bbe18d49632d
#
_entry.id   9be470271e7cc4eff785bbe18d49632d
#
_cell.length_a   1.000
_cell.length_b   1.000
_cell.length_c   1.000
_cell.angle_alpha   90.00
_cell.angle_beta   90.00
_cell.angle_gamma   90.00
#
_symmetry.space_group_name_H-M   'P 1'
#
loop_
_entity.id
_entity.type
_entity.pdbx_description
1 polymer ?
#
loop_
_entity_poly.entity_id
_entity_poly.type
_entity_poly.pdbx_seq_one_letter_code
_entity_poly.pdbx_strand_id
1 'polypeptide(L)'
;MDTNEPLTEDEVRQLILTFWKMQEEKAHLVDLMEVTTPDIEISMGEFAWRGYRELEDHQMGSKAQFFDQHFEPRSIAVELSGDEATVKSEVQWNARRWTFPAAKSEEIKAIYTHTWKVRRSPESGRAVVALNHVDHMRYVEGFEPPESKERVDPHVGREM
;
A
#
# COMPACT_ATOMS: atom_id res chain seq x y z
N MET A 1 -17.46 9.00 -22.40
CA MET A 1 -17.38 7.82 -21.55
C MET A 1 -18.29 7.97 -20.33
N ASP A 2 -19.01 6.92 -20.02
CA ASP A 2 -19.92 6.95 -18.89
C ASP A 2 -19.17 6.67 -17.58
N THR A 3 -19.01 7.70 -16.75
CA THR A 3 -18.33 7.59 -15.47
C THR A 3 -19.17 6.89 -14.41
N ASN A 4 -20.45 6.61 -14.72
CA ASN A 4 -21.35 5.91 -13.80
C ASN A 4 -21.44 4.41 -14.10
N GLU A 5 -20.63 3.93 -15.04
CA GLU A 5 -20.57 2.52 -15.35
C GLU A 5 -20.12 1.72 -14.12
N PRO A 6 -20.81 0.61 -13.79
CA PRO A 6 -20.46 -0.18 -12.64
C PRO A 6 -19.03 -0.73 -12.73
N LEU A 7 -18.37 -0.83 -11.59
CA LEU A 7 -17.08 -1.49 -11.51
C LEU A 7 -17.25 -2.98 -11.74
N THR A 8 -16.21 -3.61 -12.29
CA THR A 8 -16.15 -5.06 -12.40
C THR A 8 -15.12 -5.61 -11.40
N GLU A 9 -15.33 -6.84 -10.99
CA GLU A 9 -14.38 -7.51 -10.09
C GLU A 9 -12.98 -7.54 -10.70
N ASP A 10 -12.89 -7.85 -11.99
CA ASP A 10 -11.61 -7.97 -12.66
C ASP A 10 -10.83 -6.65 -12.68
N GLU A 11 -11.48 -5.54 -13.03
CA GLU A 11 -10.77 -4.26 -13.05
C GLU A 11 -10.34 -3.81 -11.65
N VAL A 12 -11.12 -4.13 -10.62
CA VAL A 12 -10.76 -3.83 -9.23
C VAL A 12 -9.55 -4.66 -8.81
N ARG A 13 -9.57 -5.96 -9.13
CA ARG A 13 -8.47 -6.87 -8.81
C ARG A 13 -7.18 -6.42 -9.49
N GLN A 14 -7.27 -6.06 -10.77
CA GLN A 14 -6.11 -5.57 -11.52
C GLN A 14 -5.56 -4.27 -10.94
N LEU A 15 -6.43 -3.40 -10.47
CA LEU A 15 -6.00 -2.16 -9.82
C LEU A 15 -5.17 -2.44 -8.57
N ILE A 16 -5.62 -3.36 -7.72
CA ILE A 16 -4.89 -3.72 -6.49
C ILE A 16 -3.51 -4.28 -6.84
N LEU A 17 -3.45 -5.18 -7.82
CA LEU A 17 -2.19 -5.77 -8.26
C LEU A 17 -1.25 -4.71 -8.81
N THR A 18 -1.78 -3.77 -9.59
CA THR A 18 -1.01 -2.66 -10.14
C THR A 18 -0.46 -1.77 -9.04
N PHE A 19 -1.29 -1.46 -8.04
CA PHE A 19 -0.86 -0.63 -6.91
C PHE A 19 0.33 -1.27 -6.18
N TRP A 20 0.26 -2.55 -5.88
CA TRP A 20 1.38 -3.25 -5.23
C TRP A 20 2.64 -3.23 -6.11
N LYS A 21 2.48 -3.45 -7.42
CA LYS A 21 3.62 -3.42 -8.32
C LYS A 21 4.28 -2.05 -8.34
N MET A 22 3.48 -0.99 -8.31
CA MET A 22 4.00 0.37 -8.25
C MET A 22 4.80 0.61 -6.97
N GLN A 23 4.38 0.01 -5.85
CA GLN A 23 5.13 0.09 -4.61
C GLN A 23 6.47 -0.63 -4.72
N GLU A 24 6.49 -1.80 -5.36
CA GLU A 24 7.75 -2.53 -5.58
C GLU A 24 8.73 -1.73 -6.42
N GLU A 25 8.21 -1.05 -7.43
CA GLU A 25 9.03 -0.29 -8.39
C GLU A 25 9.36 1.11 -7.89
N LYS A 26 8.89 1.47 -6.71
CA LYS A 26 9.08 2.80 -6.13
C LYS A 26 8.60 3.89 -7.08
N ALA A 27 7.39 3.72 -7.59
CA ALA A 27 6.80 4.64 -8.55
C ALA A 27 6.77 6.08 -8.01
N HIS A 28 6.87 7.03 -8.93
CA HIS A 28 6.78 8.45 -8.58
C HIS A 28 5.35 8.83 -8.24
N LEU A 29 5.20 9.92 -7.47
CA LEU A 29 3.88 10.41 -7.10
C LEU A 29 2.98 10.62 -8.31
N VAL A 30 3.51 11.18 -9.40
CA VAL A 30 2.70 11.46 -10.60
C VAL A 30 2.07 10.18 -11.15
N ASP A 31 2.76 9.05 -11.06
CA ASP A 31 2.21 7.78 -11.54
C ASP A 31 1.14 7.26 -10.58
N LEU A 32 1.36 7.42 -9.26
CA LEU A 32 0.39 7.01 -8.25
C LEU A 32 -0.90 7.83 -8.34
N MET A 33 -0.81 9.07 -8.76
CA MET A 33 -1.99 9.92 -8.92
C MET A 33 -2.98 9.37 -9.97
N GLU A 34 -2.49 8.57 -10.90
CA GLU A 34 -3.34 7.96 -11.91
C GLU A 34 -4.19 6.81 -11.38
N VAL A 35 -3.78 6.21 -10.26
CA VAL A 35 -4.46 5.05 -9.69
C VAL A 35 -5.09 5.36 -8.33
N THR A 36 -5.07 6.61 -7.90
CA THR A 36 -5.61 7.01 -6.60
C THR A 36 -6.54 8.21 -6.75
N THR A 37 -7.41 8.40 -5.75
CA THR A 37 -8.25 9.61 -5.68
C THR A 37 -7.43 10.77 -5.11
N PRO A 38 -7.83 12.04 -5.37
CA PRO A 38 -7.14 13.18 -4.76
C PRO A 38 -7.19 13.19 -3.23
N ASP A 39 -8.20 12.55 -2.65
CA ASP A 39 -8.37 12.43 -1.20
C ASP A 39 -7.96 11.06 -0.68
N ILE A 40 -7.08 10.37 -1.39
CA ILE A 40 -6.57 9.05 -1.01
C ILE A 40 -6.16 9.03 0.47
N GLU A 41 -6.50 7.96 1.15
CA GLU A 41 -6.03 7.72 2.51
C GLU A 41 -5.29 6.39 2.55
N ILE A 42 -4.08 6.42 3.12
CA ILE A 42 -3.34 5.21 3.50
C ILE A 42 -3.23 5.27 5.01
N SER A 43 -3.62 4.19 5.68
CA SER A 43 -3.63 4.20 7.14
C SER A 43 -3.20 2.86 7.72
N MET A 44 -2.60 2.94 8.92
CA MET A 44 -2.17 1.78 9.68
C MET A 44 -2.19 2.15 11.16
N GLY A 45 -3.03 1.45 11.95
CA GLY A 45 -3.19 1.78 13.35
C GLY A 45 -3.68 3.21 13.53
N GLU A 46 -2.95 4.00 14.30
CA GLU A 46 -3.27 5.40 14.54
C GLU A 46 -2.66 6.36 13.51
N PHE A 47 -1.88 5.83 12.56
CA PHE A 47 -1.21 6.63 11.55
C PHE A 47 -2.06 6.68 10.29
N ALA A 48 -2.13 7.86 9.68
CA ALA A 48 -2.84 8.05 8.43
C ALA A 48 -2.13 9.10 7.58
N TRP A 49 -2.11 8.85 6.28
CA TRP A 49 -1.59 9.77 5.26
C TRP A 49 -2.75 10.08 4.32
N ARG A 50 -3.11 11.34 4.20
CA ARG A 50 -4.28 11.76 3.41
C ARG A 50 -3.88 12.77 2.35
N GLY A 51 -4.40 12.55 1.14
CA GLY A 51 -4.15 13.42 0.01
C GLY A 51 -2.79 13.18 -0.63
N TYR A 52 -2.54 13.83 -1.76
CA TYR A 52 -1.33 13.58 -2.55
C TYR A 52 -0.05 14.01 -1.83
N ARG A 53 -0.11 15.09 -1.07
CA ARG A 53 1.07 15.56 -0.36
C ARG A 53 1.54 14.54 0.67
N GLU A 54 0.60 14.02 1.46
CA GLU A 54 0.95 13.03 2.49
C GLU A 54 1.23 11.67 1.86
N LEU A 55 0.63 11.37 0.71
CA LEU A 55 0.98 10.18 -0.04
C LEU A 55 2.46 10.22 -0.43
N GLU A 56 2.94 11.37 -0.88
CA GLU A 56 4.36 11.53 -1.19
C GLU A 56 5.23 11.33 0.04
N ASP A 57 4.82 11.88 1.18
CA ASP A 57 5.55 11.68 2.44
C ASP A 57 5.64 10.19 2.78
N HIS A 58 4.54 9.46 2.62
CA HIS A 58 4.50 8.03 2.87
C HIS A 58 5.48 7.29 1.95
N GLN A 59 5.49 7.64 0.67
CA GLN A 59 6.37 7.02 -0.31
C GLN A 59 7.84 7.29 0.00
N MET A 60 8.17 8.52 0.37
CA MET A 60 9.54 8.89 0.71
C MET A 60 10.02 8.15 1.97
N GLY A 61 9.16 8.03 2.97
CA GLY A 61 9.47 7.28 4.18
C GLY A 61 9.75 5.81 3.88
N SER A 62 8.92 5.20 3.07
CA SER A 62 9.09 3.81 2.68
C SER A 62 10.40 3.59 1.91
N LYS A 63 10.70 4.48 0.95
CA LYS A 63 11.93 4.40 0.16
C LYS A 63 13.17 4.57 1.01
N ALA A 64 13.10 5.38 2.07
CA ALA A 64 14.23 5.63 2.95
C ALA A 64 14.53 4.44 3.86
N GLN A 65 13.52 3.66 4.22
CA GLN A 65 13.66 2.57 5.17
C GLN A 65 13.87 1.21 4.52
N PHE A 66 13.23 0.96 3.38
CA PHE A 66 13.15 -0.36 2.79
C PHE A 66 13.61 -0.38 1.34
N PHE A 67 14.16 -1.51 0.93
CA PHE A 67 14.54 -1.75 -0.46
C PHE A 67 14.28 -3.20 -0.82
N ASP A 68 14.38 -3.52 -2.11
CA ASP A 68 14.07 -4.86 -2.65
C ASP A 68 12.69 -5.34 -2.19
N GLN A 69 11.71 -4.45 -2.27
CA GLN A 69 10.35 -4.78 -1.86
C GLN A 69 9.65 -5.66 -2.89
N HIS A 70 8.93 -6.64 -2.39
CA HIS A 70 8.14 -7.54 -3.22
C HIS A 70 6.84 -7.87 -2.52
N PHE A 71 5.74 -7.78 -3.24
CA PHE A 71 4.40 -8.08 -2.73
C PHE A 71 3.90 -9.35 -3.39
N GLU A 72 3.65 -10.39 -2.59
CA GLU A 72 3.11 -11.66 -3.05
C GLU A 72 1.64 -11.76 -2.63
N PRO A 73 0.70 -11.55 -3.57
CA PRO A 73 -0.72 -11.61 -3.24
C PRO A 73 -1.12 -13.00 -2.77
N ARG A 74 -1.91 -13.07 -1.71
CA ARG A 74 -2.43 -14.33 -1.18
C ARG A 74 -3.92 -14.45 -1.42
N SER A 75 -4.66 -13.36 -1.23
CA SER A 75 -6.09 -13.34 -1.50
C SER A 75 -6.56 -11.92 -1.77
N ILE A 76 -7.52 -11.79 -2.66
CA ILE A 76 -8.18 -10.53 -2.97
C ILE A 76 -9.67 -10.83 -3.11
N ALA A 77 -10.46 -10.37 -2.14
CA ALA A 77 -11.91 -10.54 -2.16
C ALA A 77 -12.57 -9.21 -2.44
N VAL A 78 -13.32 -9.13 -3.52
CA VAL A 78 -13.95 -7.90 -4.01
C VAL A 78 -15.45 -7.95 -3.75
N GLU A 79 -15.97 -6.90 -3.12
CA GLU A 79 -17.40 -6.71 -2.93
C GLU A 79 -17.81 -5.45 -3.69
N LEU A 80 -18.62 -5.64 -4.72
CA LEU A 80 -19.04 -4.56 -5.61
C LEU A 80 -20.33 -3.91 -5.13
N SER A 81 -20.41 -2.60 -5.29
CA SER A 81 -21.62 -1.82 -5.01
C SER A 81 -21.70 -0.66 -6.02
N GLY A 82 -22.20 -0.95 -7.23
CA GLY A 82 -22.32 0.03 -8.30
C GLY A 82 -20.95 0.51 -8.78
N ASP A 83 -20.67 1.79 -8.62
CA ASP A 83 -19.40 2.40 -9.03
C ASP A 83 -18.37 2.44 -7.91
N GLU A 84 -18.62 1.70 -6.83
CA GLU A 84 -17.70 1.57 -5.71
C GLU A 84 -17.44 0.10 -5.42
N ALA A 85 -16.33 -0.17 -4.73
CA ALA A 85 -16.01 -1.51 -4.28
C ALA A 85 -15.29 -1.45 -2.95
N THR A 86 -15.52 -2.48 -2.13
CA THR A 86 -14.74 -2.71 -0.92
C THR A 86 -13.94 -3.98 -1.17
N VAL A 87 -12.65 -3.94 -0.84
CA VAL A 87 -11.76 -5.06 -1.07
C VAL A 87 -11.13 -5.47 0.25
N LYS A 88 -11.08 -6.79 0.50
CA LYS A 88 -10.31 -7.37 1.59
C LYS A 88 -9.19 -8.17 0.96
N SER A 89 -7.97 -7.93 1.36
CA SER A 89 -6.82 -8.62 0.78
C SER A 89 -5.85 -9.10 1.83
N GLU A 90 -5.10 -10.13 1.47
CA GLU A 90 -3.96 -10.58 2.23
C GLU A 90 -2.78 -10.66 1.27
N VAL A 91 -1.63 -10.11 1.69
CA VAL A 91 -0.43 -10.06 0.88
C VAL A 91 0.78 -10.32 1.76
N GLN A 92 1.75 -11.06 1.24
CA GLN A 92 3.03 -11.19 1.91
C GLN A 92 3.98 -10.13 1.35
N TRP A 93 4.53 -9.33 2.24
CA TRP A 93 5.50 -8.29 1.89
C TRP A 93 6.89 -8.77 2.30
N ASN A 94 7.78 -8.80 1.33
CA ASN A 94 9.18 -9.14 1.54
C ASN A 94 10.00 -7.90 1.24
N ALA A 95 10.97 -7.60 2.10
CA ALA A 95 11.79 -6.42 1.92
C ALA A 95 13.13 -6.60 2.63
N ARG A 96 14.01 -5.65 2.42
CA ARG A 96 15.26 -5.58 3.17
C ARG A 96 15.35 -4.20 3.80
N ARG A 97 15.98 -4.16 4.97
CA ARG A 97 16.23 -2.91 5.68
C ARG A 97 17.70 -2.90 6.09
N TRP A 98 18.32 -1.74 5.96
CA TRP A 98 19.69 -1.56 6.43
C TRP A 98 19.73 -0.47 7.48
N THR A 99 20.40 -0.76 8.60
CA THR A 99 20.58 0.19 9.69
C THR A 99 22.08 0.41 9.89
N PHE A 100 22.52 1.66 9.71
CA PHE A 100 23.92 2.03 9.94
C PHE A 100 24.29 1.73 11.41
N PRO A 101 25.47 1.16 11.71
CA PRO A 101 26.60 0.82 10.81
C PRO A 101 26.69 -0.68 10.45
N ALA A 102 25.58 -1.37 10.38
CA ALA A 102 25.57 -2.81 10.13
C ALA A 102 26.29 -3.15 8.82
N ALA A 103 26.97 -4.29 8.79
CA ALA A 103 27.65 -4.76 7.59
C ALA A 103 26.71 -5.37 6.57
N LYS A 104 25.53 -5.79 7.00
CA LYS A 104 24.54 -6.46 6.14
C LYS A 104 23.16 -5.88 6.39
N SER A 105 22.31 -5.96 5.35
CA SER A 105 20.91 -5.63 5.48
C SER A 105 20.15 -6.77 6.14
N GLU A 106 19.01 -6.46 6.74
CA GLU A 106 18.09 -7.44 7.31
C GLU A 106 17.02 -7.78 6.30
N GLU A 107 16.68 -9.06 6.20
CA GLU A 107 15.54 -9.50 5.42
C GLU A 107 14.30 -9.46 6.32
N ILE A 108 13.21 -8.94 5.78
CA ILE A 108 11.94 -8.83 6.49
C ILE A 108 10.88 -9.52 5.65
N LYS A 109 10.05 -10.33 6.29
CA LYS A 109 8.86 -10.89 5.65
C LYS A 109 7.69 -10.72 6.59
N ALA A 110 6.65 -10.09 6.10
CA ALA A 110 5.45 -9.82 6.90
C ALA A 110 4.21 -10.07 6.07
N ILE A 111 3.11 -10.38 6.76
CA ILE A 111 1.83 -10.61 6.11
C ILE A 111 0.90 -9.49 6.54
N TYR A 112 0.36 -8.78 5.55
CA TYR A 112 -0.56 -7.67 5.77
C TYR A 112 -1.95 -8.07 5.33
N THR A 113 -2.95 -7.71 6.13
CA THR A 113 -4.34 -7.75 5.70
C THR A 113 -4.81 -6.31 5.54
N HIS A 114 -5.47 -6.04 4.42
CA HIS A 114 -5.91 -4.69 4.08
C HIS A 114 -7.41 -4.64 3.82
N THR A 115 -7.99 -3.48 4.11
CA THR A 115 -9.29 -3.08 3.58
C THR A 115 -9.06 -1.94 2.62
N TRP A 116 -9.61 -2.07 1.41
CA TRP A 116 -9.50 -1.05 0.37
C TRP A 116 -10.87 -0.52 0.02
N LYS A 117 -10.92 0.76 -0.34
CA LYS A 117 -12.08 1.35 -0.99
C LYS A 117 -11.64 1.78 -2.37
N VAL A 118 -12.43 1.40 -3.36
CA VAL A 118 -12.18 1.69 -4.77
C VAL A 118 -13.41 2.35 -5.33
N ARG A 119 -13.21 3.33 -6.18
CA ARG A 119 -14.32 3.98 -6.89
C ARG A 119 -13.89 4.30 -8.30
N ARG A 120 -14.88 4.66 -9.13
CA ARG A 120 -14.59 5.09 -10.49
C ARG A 120 -14.24 6.57 -10.47
N SER A 121 -13.11 6.91 -11.11
CA SER A 121 -12.69 8.31 -11.20
C SER A 121 -13.63 9.07 -12.14
N PRO A 122 -14.20 10.21 -11.71
CA PRO A 122 -15.03 11.02 -12.60
C PRO A 122 -14.22 11.66 -13.72
N GLU A 123 -12.90 11.76 -13.57
CA GLU A 123 -12.04 12.38 -14.56
C GLU A 123 -11.56 11.39 -15.62
N SER A 124 -11.08 10.22 -15.21
CA SER A 124 -10.52 9.25 -16.14
C SER A 124 -11.48 8.13 -16.51
N GLY A 125 -12.52 7.91 -15.73
CA GLY A 125 -13.43 6.78 -15.91
C GLY A 125 -12.85 5.45 -15.45
N ARG A 126 -11.63 5.46 -14.90
CA ARG A 126 -10.97 4.23 -14.43
C ARG A 126 -11.22 3.98 -12.96
N ALA A 127 -11.05 2.74 -12.54
CA ALA A 127 -11.07 2.39 -11.12
C ALA A 127 -9.84 3.00 -10.44
N VAL A 128 -10.02 3.61 -9.28
CA VAL A 128 -8.94 4.23 -8.51
C VAL A 128 -9.10 3.93 -7.03
N VAL A 129 -8.00 3.91 -6.31
CA VAL A 129 -7.97 3.63 -4.87
C VAL A 129 -8.30 4.89 -4.08
N ALA A 130 -9.29 4.81 -3.20
CA ALA A 130 -9.65 5.89 -2.29
C ALA A 130 -9.16 5.62 -0.86
N LEU A 131 -9.00 4.35 -0.50
CA LEU A 131 -8.54 3.96 0.83
C LEU A 131 -7.69 2.70 0.73
N ASN A 132 -6.57 2.71 1.43
CA ASN A 132 -5.76 1.53 1.68
C ASN A 132 -5.47 1.50 3.17
N HIS A 133 -6.22 0.66 3.90
CA HIS A 133 -6.08 0.55 5.36
C HIS A 133 -5.48 -0.80 5.73
N VAL A 134 -4.42 -0.77 6.51
CA VAL A 134 -3.85 -1.99 7.08
C VAL A 134 -4.65 -2.39 8.30
N ASP A 135 -5.40 -3.49 8.20
CA ASP A 135 -6.19 -4.02 9.30
C ASP A 135 -5.31 -4.75 10.30
N HIS A 136 -4.32 -5.49 9.79
CA HIS A 136 -3.46 -6.31 10.63
C HIS A 136 -2.15 -6.59 9.91
N MET A 137 -1.07 -6.68 10.70
CA MET A 137 0.25 -7.03 10.20
C MET A 137 0.91 -8.00 11.18
N ARG A 138 1.55 -9.04 10.64
CA ARG A 138 2.36 -9.95 11.45
C ARG A 138 3.60 -10.36 10.66
N TYR A 139 4.69 -10.56 11.36
CA TYR A 139 5.90 -11.06 10.73
C TYR A 139 5.82 -12.56 10.49
N VAL A 140 6.43 -13.02 9.40
CA VAL A 140 6.64 -14.45 9.17
C VAL A 140 7.67 -14.92 10.20
N GLU A 141 7.45 -16.09 10.79
CA GLU A 141 8.34 -16.64 11.82
C GLU A 141 9.79 -16.69 11.31
N GLY A 142 10.70 -16.18 12.11
CA GLY A 142 12.11 -16.12 11.77
C GLY A 142 12.53 -14.85 11.04
N PHE A 143 11.60 -13.96 10.70
CA PHE A 143 11.87 -12.75 9.94
C PHE A 143 11.54 -11.47 10.68
N GLU A 144 11.24 -11.53 11.97
CA GLU A 144 11.06 -10.34 12.79
C GLU A 144 12.39 -9.62 12.95
N PRO A 145 12.42 -8.30 12.67
CA PRO A 145 13.64 -7.54 12.95
C PRO A 145 13.95 -7.54 14.46
N PRO A 146 15.22 -7.44 14.87
CA PRO A 146 15.55 -7.37 16.29
C PRO A 146 14.80 -6.26 17.03
N GLU A 147 14.45 -5.18 16.35
CA GLU A 147 13.75 -4.03 16.88
C GLU A 147 12.25 -4.21 16.90
N SER A 148 11.71 -5.35 16.48
CA SER A 148 10.27 -5.57 16.41
C SER A 148 9.55 -5.44 17.75
N LYS A 149 10.29 -5.60 18.84
CA LYS A 149 9.75 -5.42 20.18
C LYS A 149 9.58 -3.95 20.54
N GLU A 150 10.27 -3.08 19.84
CA GLU A 150 10.14 -1.65 20.00
C GLU A 150 9.24 -1.17 18.87
N ARG A 151 8.23 -0.39 19.22
CA ARG A 151 7.34 0.12 18.22
C ARG A 151 8.07 1.10 17.32
N VAL A 152 8.14 0.78 16.03
CA VAL A 152 8.76 1.67 15.06
C VAL A 152 7.68 2.61 14.51
N ASP A 153 7.92 3.92 14.67
CA ASP A 153 7.05 4.94 14.11
C ASP A 153 7.18 4.90 12.59
N PRO A 154 6.09 4.69 11.83
CA PRO A 154 6.17 4.69 10.37
C PRO A 154 6.61 6.03 9.78
N HIS A 155 6.67 7.08 10.58
CA HIS A 155 7.17 8.38 10.15
C HIS A 155 8.67 8.58 10.38
N VAL A 156 9.37 7.59 10.90
CA VAL A 156 10.81 7.70 11.20
C VAL A 156 11.63 8.15 9.99
N GLY A 157 11.30 7.65 8.80
CA GLY A 157 12.01 8.03 7.59
C GLY A 157 11.94 9.52 7.26
N ARG A 158 10.95 10.23 7.78
CA ARG A 158 10.80 11.66 7.52
C ARG A 158 11.60 12.52 8.49
N GLU A 159 11.93 12.00 9.63
CA GLU A 159 12.65 12.72 10.68
C GLU A 159 14.16 12.66 10.47
N MET A 160 14.58 11.78 9.63
CA MET A 160 15.99 11.59 9.31
C MET A 160 16.37 12.43 8.11
#